data_6a64012b1d6d31d84a5d06820b50ae1e
#
_entry.id   6a64012b1d6d31d84a5d06820b50ae1e
#
_cell.length_a   1.000
_cell.length_b   1.000
_cell.length_c   1.000
_cell.angle_alpha   90.00
_cell.angle_beta   90.00
_cell.angle_gamma   90.00
#
_symmetry.space_group_name_H-M   'P 1'
#
loop_
_entity.id
_entity.type
_entity.pdbx_description
1 polymer ?
#
loop_
_entity_poly.entity_id
_entity_poly.type
_entity_poly.pdbx_seq_one_letter_code
_entity_poly.pdbx_strand_id
1 'polypeptide(L)'
;IDTINEYSSQFSKLGFTADGMFNLLQSGADSTAWNLDKVGDAIKEFSIRAIDGSDTTVSAFEDLGYNAEKIMATFAAGGEGANTAFFEVLNTLMDVDDQVKRDALGVSLFGTMWEDLGVEAMQAMADASSAAYDTQGALEQINQVKYNDLDSALQGIRRQMEVDLLPAAD
;
A
#
# COMPACT_ATOMS: atom_id res chain seq x y z
N ILE A 1 2.48 -4.65 18.23
CA ILE A 1 1.32 -3.77 18.51
C ILE A 1 1.63 -2.36 18.02
N ASP A 2 2.84 -1.85 18.21
CA ASP A 2 3.19 -0.47 17.83
C ASP A 2 3.27 -0.26 16.31
N THR A 3 3.78 -1.20 15.58
CA THR A 3 3.92 -1.23 14.12
C THR A 3 2.59 -0.98 13.39
N ILE A 4 1.53 -1.59 13.89
CA ILE A 4 0.19 -1.54 13.30
C ILE A 4 -0.45 -0.17 13.47
N ASN A 5 -0.33 0.41 14.66
CA ASN A 5 -0.81 1.76 14.92
C ASN A 5 -0.06 2.80 14.09
N GLU A 6 1.21 2.55 13.79
CA GLU A 6 2.04 3.44 12.98
C GLU A 6 1.56 3.50 11.52
N TYR A 7 1.18 2.36 10.93
CA TYR A 7 0.80 2.30 9.51
C TYR A 7 -0.68 2.55 9.26
N SER A 8 -1.57 2.28 10.21
CA SER A 8 -3.02 2.43 10.03
C SER A 8 -3.43 3.81 9.50
N SER A 9 -2.81 4.87 10.03
CA SER A 9 -3.08 6.23 9.59
C SER A 9 -2.68 6.49 8.12
N GLN A 10 -1.60 5.86 7.64
CA GLN A 10 -1.14 6.01 6.26
C GLN A 10 -2.03 5.25 5.28
N PHE A 11 -2.44 4.03 5.65
CA PHE A 11 -3.42 3.28 4.88
C PHE A 11 -4.76 4.00 4.81
N SER A 12 -5.23 4.56 5.92
CA SER A 12 -6.47 5.35 5.95
C SER A 12 -6.39 6.59 5.05
N LYS A 13 -5.25 7.31 5.03
CA LYS A 13 -5.04 8.45 4.11
C LYS A 13 -5.14 8.03 2.65
N LEU A 14 -4.66 6.85 2.29
CA LEU A 14 -4.79 6.29 0.96
C LEU A 14 -6.15 5.59 0.74
N GLY A 15 -7.12 5.76 1.63
CA GLY A 15 -8.48 5.26 1.48
C GLY A 15 -8.63 3.75 1.61
N PHE A 16 -7.66 3.07 2.19
CA PHE A 16 -7.79 1.64 2.46
C PHE A 16 -8.78 1.38 3.60
N THR A 17 -9.63 0.38 3.39
CA THR A 17 -10.38 -0.26 4.47
C THR A 17 -9.45 -1.17 5.28
N ALA A 18 -9.89 -1.62 6.46
CA ALA A 18 -9.14 -2.59 7.25
C ALA A 18 -8.83 -3.87 6.45
N ASP A 19 -9.84 -4.39 5.75
CA ASP A 19 -9.69 -5.58 4.91
C ASP A 19 -8.73 -5.35 3.74
N GLY A 20 -8.78 -4.16 3.11
CA GLY A 20 -7.88 -3.78 2.02
C GLY A 20 -6.42 -3.65 2.46
N MET A 21 -6.18 -3.03 3.60
CA MET A 21 -4.85 -2.99 4.22
C MET A 21 -4.31 -4.40 4.46
N PHE A 22 -5.18 -5.27 4.96
CA PHE A 22 -4.84 -6.64 5.30
C PHE A 22 -4.40 -7.44 4.09
N ASN A 23 -5.21 -7.40 3.02
CA ASN A 23 -4.90 -8.09 1.78
C ASN A 23 -3.59 -7.59 1.17
N LEU A 24 -3.37 -6.28 1.19
CA LEU A 24 -2.14 -5.70 0.66
C LEU A 24 -0.91 -6.13 1.47
N LEU A 25 -0.99 -6.08 2.80
CA LEU A 25 0.09 -6.53 3.68
C LEU A 25 0.40 -8.02 3.48
N GLN A 26 -0.62 -8.84 3.33
CA GLN A 26 -0.45 -10.28 3.07
C GLN A 26 0.18 -10.53 1.71
N SER A 27 -0.35 -9.92 0.65
CA SER A 27 0.16 -10.12 -0.72
C SER A 27 1.62 -9.73 -0.85
N GLY A 28 2.03 -8.60 -0.25
CA GLY A 28 3.43 -8.18 -0.23
C GLY A 28 4.32 -9.10 0.60
N ALA A 29 3.82 -9.65 1.70
CA ALA A 29 4.56 -10.54 2.58
C ALA A 29 4.72 -11.96 2.02
N ASP A 30 3.72 -12.47 1.29
CA ASP A 30 3.74 -13.82 0.72
C ASP A 30 4.77 -13.98 -0.41
N SER A 31 5.16 -12.89 -1.07
CA SER A 31 6.10 -12.90 -2.20
C SER A 31 7.58 -12.86 -1.79
N THR A 32 7.90 -12.46 -0.56
CA THR A 32 9.28 -12.33 -0.07
C THR A 32 9.48 -13.02 1.27
N ALA A 33 10.74 -13.13 1.72
CA ALA A 33 11.00 -13.48 3.11
C ALA A 33 10.24 -12.48 4.02
N TRP A 34 9.30 -13.02 4.76
CA TRP A 34 8.35 -12.36 5.64
C TRP A 34 8.84 -11.04 6.26
N ASN A 35 8.25 -9.91 5.90
CA ASN A 35 8.46 -8.66 6.59
C ASN A 35 7.30 -7.68 6.37
N LEU A 36 6.27 -7.75 7.21
CA LEU A 36 5.12 -6.84 7.20
C LEU A 36 5.53 -5.37 7.39
N ASP A 37 6.60 -5.12 8.15
CA ASP A 37 7.07 -3.77 8.40
C ASP A 37 7.52 -3.10 7.09
N LYS A 38 8.23 -3.83 6.22
CA LYS A 38 8.66 -3.29 4.93
C LYS A 38 7.49 -2.94 4.01
N VAL A 39 6.43 -3.73 3.99
CA VAL A 39 5.23 -3.42 3.21
C VAL A 39 4.54 -2.18 3.78
N GLY A 40 4.41 -2.09 5.10
CA GLY A 40 3.89 -0.91 5.79
C GLY A 40 4.73 0.34 5.52
N ASP A 41 6.06 0.22 5.57
CA ASP A 41 6.98 1.32 5.25
C ASP A 41 6.86 1.77 3.78
N ALA A 42 6.67 0.85 2.84
CA ALA A 42 6.46 1.20 1.43
C ALA A 42 5.18 2.03 1.24
N ILE A 43 4.09 1.66 1.89
CA ILE A 43 2.84 2.42 1.87
C ILE A 43 3.01 3.78 2.53
N LYS A 44 3.72 3.85 3.65
CA LYS A 44 4.04 5.10 4.34
C LYS A 44 4.87 6.04 3.44
N GLU A 45 5.97 5.55 2.86
CA GLU A 45 6.79 6.32 1.94
C GLU A 45 5.99 6.82 0.74
N PHE A 46 5.21 5.95 0.11
CA PHE A 46 4.34 6.36 -0.99
C PHE A 46 3.35 7.45 -0.57
N SER A 47 2.68 7.29 0.58
CA SER A 47 1.68 8.26 1.05
C SER A 47 2.25 9.66 1.30
N ILE A 48 3.53 9.73 1.69
CA ILE A 48 4.23 10.99 1.91
C ILE A 48 4.64 11.59 0.57
N ARG A 49 5.30 10.80 -0.30
CA ARG A 49 5.83 11.25 -1.58
C ARG A 49 4.72 11.66 -2.55
N ALA A 50 3.63 10.91 -2.59
CA ALA A 50 2.50 11.16 -3.48
C ALA A 50 1.87 12.56 -3.34
N ILE A 51 2.20 13.30 -2.28
CA ILE A 51 1.68 14.63 -2.00
C ILE A 51 2.76 15.67 -1.68
N ASP A 52 4.05 15.31 -1.73
CA ASP A 52 5.14 16.18 -1.30
C ASP A 52 5.46 17.33 -2.26
N GLY A 53 5.03 17.23 -3.53
CA GLY A 53 5.24 18.24 -4.56
C GLY A 53 6.70 18.38 -4.99
N SER A 54 7.57 17.44 -4.65
CA SER A 54 8.96 17.44 -5.11
C SER A 54 9.06 17.27 -6.62
N ASP A 55 10.06 17.86 -7.24
CA ASP A 55 10.32 17.72 -8.68
C ASP A 55 10.46 16.25 -9.09
N THR A 56 11.01 15.43 -8.21
CA THR A 56 11.20 14.00 -8.42
C THR A 56 9.86 13.27 -8.52
N THR A 57 8.95 13.55 -7.60
CA THR A 57 7.60 12.93 -7.59
C THR A 57 6.75 13.45 -8.75
N VAL A 58 6.78 14.75 -9.01
CA VAL A 58 6.06 15.36 -10.16
C VAL A 58 6.52 14.71 -11.46
N SER A 59 7.83 14.65 -11.71
CA SER A 59 8.39 14.02 -12.91
C SER A 59 8.04 12.54 -13.01
N ALA A 60 8.01 11.80 -11.89
CA ALA A 60 7.65 10.39 -11.90
C ALA A 60 6.19 10.17 -12.32
N PHE A 61 5.25 10.98 -11.84
CA PHE A 61 3.86 10.90 -12.27
C PHE A 61 3.69 11.27 -13.75
N GLU A 62 4.38 12.30 -14.22
CA GLU A 62 4.36 12.71 -15.64
C GLU A 62 4.95 11.62 -16.54
N ASP A 63 6.05 11.00 -16.16
CA ASP A 63 6.68 9.90 -16.88
C ASP A 63 5.82 8.63 -16.94
N LEU A 64 4.94 8.42 -15.96
CA LEU A 64 3.90 7.39 -15.96
C LEU A 64 2.67 7.79 -16.77
N GLY A 65 2.60 9.00 -17.32
CA GLY A 65 1.49 9.49 -18.14
C GLY A 65 0.37 10.17 -17.37
N TYR A 66 0.54 10.46 -16.09
CA TYR A 66 -0.45 11.17 -15.29
C TYR A 66 -0.29 12.68 -15.36
N ASN A 67 -1.38 13.41 -15.18
CA ASN A 67 -1.29 14.83 -14.82
C ASN A 67 -0.89 14.91 -13.34
N ALA A 68 0.33 15.34 -13.05
CA ALA A 68 0.88 15.33 -11.70
C ALA A 68 0.03 16.12 -10.70
N GLU A 69 -0.43 17.31 -11.06
CA GLU A 69 -1.28 18.16 -10.19
C GLU A 69 -2.58 17.43 -9.80
N LYS A 70 -3.25 16.79 -10.76
CA LYS A 70 -4.51 16.08 -10.52
C LYS A 70 -4.32 14.82 -9.68
N ILE A 71 -3.32 13.99 -9.99
CA ILE A 71 -3.10 12.75 -9.27
C ILE A 71 -2.67 13.02 -7.82
N MET A 72 -1.82 14.02 -7.60
CA MET A 72 -1.41 14.44 -6.26
C MET A 72 -2.59 15.04 -5.47
N ALA A 73 -3.47 15.83 -6.11
CA ALA A 73 -4.69 16.31 -5.48
C ALA A 73 -5.63 15.16 -5.08
N THR A 74 -5.71 14.10 -5.89
CA THR A 74 -6.48 12.89 -5.57
C THR A 74 -5.92 12.20 -4.31
N PHE A 75 -4.61 12.04 -4.22
CA PHE A 75 -3.98 11.47 -3.02
C PHE A 75 -4.15 12.37 -1.78
N ALA A 76 -4.06 13.68 -1.95
CA ALA A 76 -4.27 14.63 -0.86
C ALA A 76 -5.73 14.62 -0.35
N ALA A 77 -6.69 14.38 -1.22
CA ALA A 77 -8.11 14.26 -0.85
C ALA A 77 -8.40 12.97 -0.09
N GLY A 78 -7.62 11.90 -0.31
CA GLY A 78 -7.82 10.61 0.34
C GLY A 78 -9.06 9.85 -0.13
N GLY A 79 -9.52 8.90 0.69
CA GLY A 79 -10.72 8.12 0.44
C GLY A 79 -10.62 7.15 -0.74
N GLU A 80 -11.78 6.70 -1.25
CA GLU A 80 -11.86 5.70 -2.33
C GLU A 80 -11.09 6.11 -3.60
N GLY A 81 -11.09 7.41 -3.93
CA GLY A 81 -10.35 7.95 -5.07
C GLY A 81 -8.83 7.75 -4.92
N ALA A 82 -8.28 7.98 -3.73
CA ALA A 82 -6.86 7.75 -3.47
C ALA A 82 -6.52 6.25 -3.50
N ASN A 83 -7.41 5.39 -3.02
CA ASN A 83 -7.23 3.94 -3.09
C ASN A 83 -7.17 3.44 -4.53
N THR A 84 -8.14 3.85 -5.35
CA THR A 84 -8.17 3.52 -6.79
C THR A 84 -6.90 4.03 -7.48
N ALA A 85 -6.54 5.28 -7.24
CA ALA A 85 -5.35 5.90 -7.83
C ALA A 85 -4.04 5.20 -7.41
N PHE A 86 -3.94 4.72 -6.16
CA PHE A 86 -2.79 3.96 -5.70
C PHE A 86 -2.56 2.71 -6.54
N PHE A 87 -3.59 1.91 -6.73
CA PHE A 87 -3.49 0.68 -7.52
C PHE A 87 -3.28 0.97 -9.01
N GLU A 88 -3.91 2.01 -9.56
CA GLU A 88 -3.67 2.43 -10.96
C GLU A 88 -2.21 2.83 -11.17
N VAL A 89 -1.64 3.65 -10.27
CA VAL A 89 -0.23 4.07 -10.34
C VAL A 89 0.70 2.87 -10.19
N LEU A 90 0.43 1.99 -9.23
CA LEU A 90 1.27 0.80 -9.00
C LEU A 90 1.23 -0.14 -10.21
N ASN A 91 0.06 -0.43 -10.77
CA ASN A 91 -0.06 -1.26 -11.97
C ASN A 91 0.65 -0.60 -13.17
N THR A 92 0.45 0.70 -13.41
CA THR A 92 1.12 1.44 -14.48
C THR A 92 2.64 1.38 -14.34
N LEU A 93 3.16 1.49 -13.10
CA LEU A 93 4.58 1.36 -12.80
C LEU A 93 5.10 -0.05 -13.12
N MET A 94 4.35 -1.09 -12.76
CA MET A 94 4.72 -2.47 -13.04
C MET A 94 4.69 -2.81 -14.53
N ASP A 95 3.84 -2.14 -15.30
CA ASP A 95 3.73 -2.28 -16.76
C ASP A 95 4.88 -1.58 -17.55
N VAL A 96 5.78 -0.85 -16.88
CA VAL A 96 6.94 -0.26 -17.53
C VAL A 96 7.94 -1.34 -17.94
N ASP A 97 8.08 -1.59 -19.24
CA ASP A 97 8.94 -2.64 -19.80
C ASP A 97 10.44 -2.43 -19.50
N ASP A 98 10.91 -1.18 -19.55
CA ASP A 98 12.29 -0.82 -19.25
C ASP A 98 12.55 -0.90 -17.74
N GLN A 99 13.32 -1.93 -17.35
CA GLN A 99 13.63 -2.17 -15.93
C GLN A 99 14.33 -0.98 -15.27
N VAL A 100 15.27 -0.35 -15.95
CA VAL A 100 16.02 0.78 -15.37
C VAL A 100 15.09 1.97 -15.14
N LYS A 101 14.21 2.24 -16.10
CA LYS A 101 13.19 3.30 -15.97
C LYS A 101 12.20 2.95 -14.87
N ARG A 102 11.70 1.71 -14.84
CA ARG A 102 10.77 1.25 -13.79
C ARG A 102 11.37 1.39 -12.40
N ASP A 103 12.62 0.97 -12.21
CA ASP A 103 13.29 1.04 -10.91
C ASP A 103 13.52 2.50 -10.48
N ALA A 104 13.90 3.38 -11.40
CA ALA A 104 14.05 4.81 -11.12
C ALA A 104 12.73 5.47 -10.70
N LEU A 105 11.63 5.14 -11.39
CA LEU A 105 10.28 5.61 -11.05
C LEU A 105 9.81 5.03 -9.72
N GLY A 106 10.09 3.74 -9.50
CA GLY A 106 9.77 3.06 -8.23
C GLY A 106 10.46 3.71 -7.04
N VAL A 107 11.75 4.00 -7.14
CA VAL A 107 12.49 4.73 -6.10
C VAL A 107 11.95 6.15 -5.91
N SER A 108 11.53 6.82 -6.98
CA SER A 108 10.93 8.17 -6.89
C SER A 108 9.63 8.16 -6.08
N LEU A 109 8.80 7.11 -6.20
CA LEU A 109 7.49 7.03 -5.56
C LEU A 109 7.48 6.29 -4.22
N PHE A 110 8.36 5.28 -4.04
CA PHE A 110 8.41 4.43 -2.85
C PHE A 110 9.71 4.58 -2.04
N GLY A 111 10.61 5.46 -2.45
CA GLY A 111 11.91 5.59 -1.81
C GLY A 111 12.72 4.30 -1.88
N THR A 112 13.58 4.08 -0.88
CA THR A 112 14.40 2.85 -0.77
C THR A 112 13.56 1.59 -0.58
N MET A 113 12.29 1.72 -0.21
CA MET A 113 11.39 0.57 -0.04
C MET A 113 11.13 -0.16 -1.36
N TRP A 114 11.26 0.50 -2.51
CA TRP A 114 11.22 -0.15 -3.81
C TRP A 114 12.29 -1.23 -3.95
N GLU A 115 13.53 -0.90 -3.58
CA GLU A 115 14.67 -1.83 -3.63
C GLU A 115 14.58 -2.89 -2.53
N ASP A 116 14.15 -2.51 -1.33
CA ASP A 116 14.09 -3.37 -0.15
C ASP A 116 13.01 -4.47 -0.25
N LEU A 117 11.90 -4.20 -0.91
CA LEU A 117 10.83 -5.18 -1.17
C LEU A 117 11.12 -6.00 -2.42
N GLY A 118 11.66 -5.36 -3.45
CA GLY A 118 11.88 -5.97 -4.75
C GLY A 118 10.62 -6.06 -5.62
N VAL A 119 10.85 -6.28 -6.90
CA VAL A 119 9.81 -6.25 -7.95
C VAL A 119 8.72 -7.30 -7.72
N GLU A 120 9.05 -8.48 -7.19
CA GLU A 120 8.08 -9.55 -6.95
C GLU A 120 7.04 -9.15 -5.88
N ALA A 121 7.48 -8.51 -4.80
CA ALA A 121 6.55 -8.03 -3.77
C ALA A 121 5.69 -6.86 -4.28
N MET A 122 6.27 -5.95 -5.05
CA MET A 122 5.53 -4.84 -5.67
C MET A 122 4.49 -5.35 -6.66
N GLN A 123 4.81 -6.39 -7.45
CA GLN A 123 3.84 -7.03 -8.34
C GLN A 123 2.71 -7.69 -7.55
N ALA A 124 3.02 -8.43 -6.50
CA ALA A 124 2.01 -9.05 -5.65
C ALA A 124 1.08 -8.01 -5.00
N MET A 125 1.62 -6.85 -4.62
CA MET A 125 0.81 -5.74 -4.11
C MET A 125 -0.08 -5.13 -5.21
N ALA A 126 0.41 -5.01 -6.44
CA ALA A 126 -0.39 -4.54 -7.58
C ALA A 126 -1.54 -5.52 -7.89
N ASP A 127 -1.25 -6.82 -7.88
CA ASP A 127 -2.23 -7.88 -8.14
C ASP A 127 -3.31 -7.97 -7.05
N ALA A 128 -3.02 -7.52 -5.82
CA ALA A 128 -3.99 -7.48 -4.73
C ALA A 128 -5.22 -6.61 -5.02
N SER A 129 -5.10 -5.66 -5.96
CA SER A 129 -6.23 -4.82 -6.40
C SER A 129 -7.34 -5.61 -7.09
N SER A 130 -7.00 -6.73 -7.71
CA SER A 130 -7.92 -7.56 -8.50
C SER A 130 -8.55 -8.70 -7.69
N ALA A 131 -8.01 -8.97 -6.49
CA ALA A 131 -8.57 -10.00 -5.62
C ALA A 131 -9.87 -9.49 -4.98
N ALA A 132 -10.99 -10.08 -5.39
CA ALA A 132 -12.23 -9.91 -4.65
C ALA A 132 -11.96 -10.31 -3.18
N TYR A 133 -12.32 -9.42 -2.26
CA TYR A 133 -12.08 -9.58 -0.83
C TYR A 133 -12.68 -10.90 -0.30
N ASP A 134 -11.90 -11.96 -0.26
CA ASP A 134 -12.21 -13.15 0.49
C ASP A 134 -11.47 -13.13 1.83
N THR A 135 -12.02 -12.36 2.77
CA THR A 135 -11.51 -12.26 4.13
C THR A 135 -11.48 -13.60 4.86
N GLN A 136 -12.34 -14.53 4.50
CA GLN A 136 -12.31 -15.89 5.07
C GLN A 136 -11.15 -16.71 4.53
N GLY A 137 -10.90 -16.65 3.21
CA GLY A 137 -9.76 -17.33 2.59
C GLY A 137 -8.41 -16.75 3.04
N ALA A 138 -8.32 -15.44 3.22
CA ALA A 138 -7.12 -14.78 3.74
C ALA A 138 -6.83 -15.18 5.19
N LEU A 139 -7.84 -15.25 6.04
CA LEU A 139 -7.71 -15.70 7.43
C LEU A 139 -7.34 -17.20 7.52
N GLU A 140 -7.86 -18.04 6.63
CA GLU A 140 -7.51 -19.46 6.58
C GLU A 140 -6.06 -19.68 6.13
N GLN A 141 -5.54 -18.90 5.19
CA GLN A 141 -4.14 -18.95 4.78
C GLN A 141 -3.20 -18.50 5.90
N ILE A 142 -3.57 -17.46 6.64
CA ILE A 142 -2.81 -16.98 7.80
C ILE A 142 -2.76 -18.03 8.91
N ASN A 143 -3.84 -18.76 9.15
CA ASN A 143 -3.89 -19.85 10.13
C ASN A 143 -3.00 -21.04 9.76
N GLN A 144 -2.65 -21.21 8.48
CA GLN A 144 -1.70 -22.25 8.02
C GLN A 144 -0.24 -21.86 8.24
N VAL A 145 0.06 -20.55 8.30
CA VAL A 145 1.38 -20.05 8.72
C VAL A 145 1.39 -20.04 10.25
N LYS A 146 2.17 -20.93 10.85
CA LYS A 146 2.29 -21.16 12.31
C LYS A 146 2.78 -19.94 13.10
N TYR A 147 1.98 -18.88 13.17
CA TYR A 147 2.27 -17.73 14.04
C TYR A 147 1.07 -17.44 14.94
N ASN A 148 1.12 -17.97 16.16
CA ASN A 148 0.11 -17.69 17.20
C ASN A 148 0.00 -16.19 17.59
N ASP A 149 0.97 -15.36 17.23
CA ASP A 149 0.95 -13.92 17.51
C ASP A 149 0.29 -13.09 16.40
N LEU A 150 0.22 -13.62 15.18
CA LEU A 150 -0.30 -12.89 14.05
C LEU A 150 -1.82 -12.68 14.17
N ASP A 151 -2.57 -13.70 14.57
CA ASP A 151 -4.02 -13.62 14.72
C ASP A 151 -4.43 -12.54 15.74
N SER A 152 -3.68 -12.44 16.84
CA SER A 152 -3.90 -11.40 17.86
C SER A 152 -3.55 -9.99 17.37
N ALA A 153 -2.47 -9.88 16.60
CA ALA A 153 -2.04 -8.61 15.99
C ALA A 153 -3.08 -8.13 14.96
N LEU A 154 -3.57 -9.03 14.14
CA LEU A 154 -4.54 -8.76 13.09
C LEU A 154 -5.93 -8.38 13.64
N GLN A 155 -6.39 -9.01 14.71
CA GLN A 155 -7.61 -8.58 15.42
C GLN A 155 -7.45 -7.21 16.07
N GLY A 156 -6.23 -6.87 16.49
CA GLY A 156 -5.87 -5.54 16.98
C GLY A 156 -6.01 -4.47 15.89
N ILE A 157 -5.48 -4.74 14.69
CA ILE A 157 -5.57 -3.87 13.50
C ILE A 157 -7.03 -3.59 13.16
N ARG A 158 -7.81 -4.65 12.98
CA ARG A 158 -9.22 -4.53 12.61
C ARG A 158 -9.98 -3.65 13.59
N ARG A 159 -9.80 -3.87 14.89
CA ARG A 159 -10.44 -3.06 15.93
C ARG A 159 -10.00 -1.59 15.90
N GLN A 160 -8.71 -1.32 15.70
CA GLN A 160 -8.21 0.05 15.68
C GLN A 160 -8.72 0.81 14.45
N MET A 161 -8.69 0.17 13.28
CA MET A 161 -9.19 0.81 12.06
C MET A 161 -10.72 0.98 12.06
N GLU A 162 -11.47 0.06 12.65
CA GLU A 162 -12.91 0.23 12.84
C GLU A 162 -13.23 1.46 13.72
N VAL A 163 -12.37 1.74 14.70
CA VAL A 163 -12.51 2.94 15.56
C VAL A 163 -12.08 4.21 14.83
N ASP A 164 -10.98 4.17 14.09
CA ASP A 164 -10.42 5.34 13.39
C ASP A 164 -11.22 5.72 12.12
N LEU A 165 -11.97 4.76 11.54
CA LEU A 165 -12.82 4.96 10.36
C LEU A 165 -14.29 5.27 10.71
N LEU A 166 -14.69 5.23 12.00
CA LEU A 166 -16.01 5.71 12.39
C LEU A 166 -16.08 7.23 12.20
N PRO A 167 -17.07 7.75 11.42
CA PRO A 167 -17.28 9.18 11.38
C PRO A 167 -17.55 9.68 12.80
N ALA A 168 -16.88 10.77 13.18
CA ALA A 168 -17.19 11.45 14.44
C ALA A 168 -18.71 11.71 14.42
N ALA A 169 -19.41 11.03 15.30
CA ALA A 169 -20.84 11.28 15.48
C ALA A 169 -20.98 12.67 16.11
N ASP A 170 -21.55 13.61 15.35
CA ASP A 170 -22.00 14.90 15.87
C ASP A 170 -23.17 14.71 16.85
#